data_d2f0d57080a382d49b8f71335f2163b2
#
_entry.id   d2f0d57080a382d49b8f71335f2163b2
#
_cell.length_a   1.000
_cell.length_b   1.000
_cell.length_c   1.000
_cell.angle_alpha   90.00
_cell.angle_beta   90.00
_cell.angle_gamma   90.00
#
_symmetry.space_group_name_H-M   'P 1'
#
loop_
_entity.id
_entity.type
_entity.pdbx_description
1 polymer ?
#
loop_
_entity_poly.entity_id
_entity_poly.type
_entity_poly.pdbx_seq_one_letter_code
_entity_poly.pdbx_strand_id
1 'polypeptide(L)'
;MIFRLFVFVLFVLTLGGCAEPPYTNVDNAQLKALLAQGVPLYDIRRPDEWRQTGVVEGGRKLTYVDASGRPNPEFLSRFTAEVDKNAPVVLICRTGSRSDSLARELAEMGYTQIYNVRNGITRWLSEGNPVARANDTGTHFR
;
A
#
# COMPACT_ATOMS: atom_id res chain seq x y z
N MET A 1 38.74 -44.05 38.06
CA MET A 1 37.45 -43.92 37.35
C MET A 1 37.15 -42.45 37.15
N ILE A 2 37.37 -41.94 35.95
CA ILE A 2 37.17 -40.54 35.61
C ILE A 2 35.87 -40.42 34.84
N PHE A 3 34.86 -39.85 35.51
CA PHE A 3 33.55 -39.54 34.87
C PHE A 3 33.71 -38.31 34.00
N ARG A 4 33.72 -38.49 32.67
CA ARG A 4 33.66 -37.38 31.68
C ARG A 4 32.20 -36.97 31.53
N LEU A 5 31.92 -35.80 32.12
CA LEU A 5 30.64 -35.12 31.93
C LEU A 5 30.64 -34.46 30.55
N PHE A 6 29.91 -35.00 29.57
CA PHE A 6 29.65 -34.35 28.29
C PHE A 6 28.54 -33.34 28.47
N VAL A 7 28.88 -32.06 28.52
CA VAL A 7 27.89 -30.98 28.44
C VAL A 7 27.54 -30.77 26.96
N PHE A 8 26.39 -31.24 26.57
CA PHE A 8 25.79 -30.90 25.25
C PHE A 8 25.25 -29.49 25.33
N VAL A 9 25.99 -28.51 24.79
CA VAL A 9 25.47 -27.16 24.55
C VAL A 9 24.55 -27.21 23.34
N LEU A 10 23.25 -27.21 23.60
CA LEU A 10 22.23 -27.11 22.56
C LEU A 10 22.21 -25.68 22.04
N PHE A 11 22.86 -25.42 20.91
CA PHE A 11 22.87 -24.13 20.23
C PHE A 11 21.53 -24.02 19.46
N VAL A 12 20.53 -23.39 20.10
CA VAL A 12 19.26 -23.06 19.46
C VAL A 12 19.51 -21.90 18.49
N LEU A 13 19.71 -22.23 17.22
CA LEU A 13 19.67 -21.28 16.13
C LEU A 13 18.24 -20.75 16.00
N THR A 14 17.96 -19.60 16.60
CA THR A 14 16.76 -18.81 16.29
C THR A 14 16.93 -18.25 14.89
N LEU A 15 16.35 -18.91 13.89
CA LEU A 15 16.13 -18.36 12.56
C LEU A 15 15.19 -17.18 12.75
N GLY A 16 15.75 -15.97 12.83
CA GLY A 16 15.01 -14.73 12.74
C GLY A 16 14.42 -14.61 11.34
N GLY A 17 13.25 -15.24 11.11
CA GLY A 17 12.49 -15.05 9.89
C GLY A 17 12.09 -13.57 9.81
N CYS A 18 12.42 -12.89 8.70
CA CYS A 18 11.81 -11.61 8.38
C CYS A 18 10.30 -11.84 8.34
N ALA A 19 9.57 -11.30 9.31
CA ALA A 19 8.12 -11.39 9.33
C ALA A 19 7.58 -10.75 8.05
N GLU A 20 6.76 -11.48 7.30
CA GLU A 20 6.10 -10.93 6.13
C GLU A 20 5.20 -9.76 6.56
N PRO A 21 5.10 -8.69 5.74
CA PRO A 21 4.23 -7.57 6.06
C PRO A 21 2.76 -8.05 6.09
N PRO A 22 1.91 -7.43 6.93
CA PRO A 22 0.50 -7.82 7.07
C PRO A 22 -0.38 -7.37 5.88
N TYR A 23 0.22 -7.13 4.72
CA TYR A 23 -0.41 -6.76 3.46
C TYR A 23 0.38 -7.37 2.30
N THR A 24 -0.18 -7.33 1.09
CA THR A 24 0.45 -7.89 -0.11
C THR A 24 1.05 -6.80 -0.98
N ASN A 25 2.34 -6.90 -1.29
CA ASN A 25 2.95 -6.07 -2.34
C ASN A 25 2.60 -6.63 -3.72
N VAL A 26 2.15 -5.76 -4.62
CA VAL A 26 1.80 -6.12 -5.99
C VAL A 26 2.63 -5.33 -7.00
N ASP A 27 2.94 -5.98 -8.11
CA ASP A 27 3.52 -5.34 -9.31
C ASP A 27 2.43 -4.76 -10.23
N ASN A 28 2.83 -4.16 -11.34
CA ASN A 28 1.88 -3.54 -12.26
C ASN A 28 1.01 -4.55 -13.01
N ALA A 29 1.47 -5.78 -13.25
CA ALA A 29 0.65 -6.82 -13.86
C ALA A 29 -0.45 -7.29 -12.89
N GLN A 30 -0.10 -7.49 -11.64
CA GLN A 30 -1.03 -7.83 -10.57
C GLN A 30 -2.01 -6.68 -10.30
N LEU A 31 -1.55 -5.41 -10.31
CA LEU A 31 -2.42 -4.24 -10.21
C LEU A 31 -3.47 -4.24 -11.31
N LYS A 32 -3.08 -4.45 -12.58
CA LYS A 32 -4.02 -4.52 -13.70
C LYS A 32 -5.07 -5.62 -13.50
N ALA A 33 -4.66 -6.79 -12.99
CA ALA A 33 -5.57 -7.89 -12.70
C ALA A 33 -6.57 -7.54 -11.58
N LEU A 34 -6.14 -6.87 -10.52
CA LEU A 34 -7.01 -6.40 -9.44
C LEU A 34 -8.01 -5.35 -9.93
N LEU A 35 -7.56 -4.39 -10.76
CA LEU A 35 -8.44 -3.39 -11.36
C LEU A 35 -9.49 -4.03 -12.28
N ALA A 36 -9.11 -5.03 -13.07
CA ALA A 36 -10.05 -5.77 -13.92
C ALA A 36 -11.11 -6.55 -13.12
N GLN A 37 -10.80 -6.91 -11.87
CA GLN A 37 -11.74 -7.52 -10.92
C GLN A 37 -12.62 -6.49 -10.18
N GLY A 38 -12.44 -5.19 -10.45
CA GLY A 38 -13.18 -4.11 -9.79
C GLY A 38 -12.68 -3.76 -8.38
N VAL A 39 -11.48 -4.20 -8.00
CA VAL A 39 -10.90 -3.82 -6.70
C VAL A 39 -10.59 -2.33 -6.71
N PRO A 40 -11.08 -1.55 -5.72
CA PRO A 40 -10.84 -0.11 -5.68
C PRO A 40 -9.37 0.21 -5.46
N LEU A 41 -8.86 1.17 -6.24
CA LEU A 41 -7.53 1.76 -6.12
C LEU A 41 -7.63 3.14 -5.48
N TYR A 42 -6.86 3.37 -4.43
CA TYR A 42 -6.70 4.69 -3.81
C TYR A 42 -5.31 5.26 -4.12
N ASP A 43 -5.29 6.37 -4.85
CA ASP A 43 -4.10 7.19 -5.04
C ASP A 43 -4.00 8.17 -3.87
N ILE A 44 -3.10 7.85 -2.94
CA ILE A 44 -2.95 8.56 -1.68
C ILE A 44 -1.95 9.73 -1.73
N ARG A 45 -1.53 10.11 -2.93
CA ARG A 45 -0.62 11.22 -3.17
C ARG A 45 -1.33 12.58 -2.96
N ARG A 46 -0.59 13.65 -3.14
CA ARG A 46 -1.08 15.01 -3.05
C ARG A 46 -1.62 15.51 -4.41
N PRO A 47 -2.48 16.53 -4.41
CA PRO A 47 -3.03 17.13 -5.63
C PRO A 47 -1.97 17.67 -6.61
N ASP A 48 -0.85 18.19 -6.11
CA ASP A 48 0.27 18.65 -6.93
C ASP A 48 0.93 17.48 -7.70
N GLU A 49 1.08 16.33 -7.04
CA GLU A 49 1.64 15.13 -7.65
C GLU A 49 0.69 14.54 -8.72
N TRP A 50 -0.63 14.55 -8.48
CA TRP A 50 -1.61 14.09 -9.49
C TRP A 50 -1.60 14.97 -10.74
N ARG A 51 -1.48 16.29 -10.58
CA ARG A 51 -1.39 17.23 -11.72
C ARG A 51 -0.10 17.04 -12.50
N GLN A 52 0.99 16.73 -11.83
CA GLN A 52 2.31 16.55 -12.45
C GLN A 52 2.39 15.30 -13.32
N THR A 53 1.85 14.18 -12.86
CA THR A 53 2.06 12.87 -13.50
C THR A 53 0.80 12.27 -14.12
N GLY A 54 -0.38 12.79 -13.80
CA GLY A 54 -1.63 12.06 -13.96
C GLY A 54 -1.82 10.99 -12.88
N VAL A 55 -2.85 10.18 -13.03
CA VAL A 55 -3.29 9.12 -12.11
C VAL A 55 -3.60 7.85 -12.90
N VAL A 56 -3.51 6.69 -12.27
CA VAL A 56 -4.00 5.45 -12.87
C VAL A 56 -5.51 5.58 -13.08
N GLU A 57 -6.00 5.22 -14.25
CA GLU A 57 -7.43 5.34 -14.59
C GLU A 57 -8.31 4.60 -13.59
N GLY A 58 -9.41 5.23 -13.17
CA GLY A 58 -10.32 4.68 -12.17
C GLY A 58 -9.83 4.81 -10.72
N GLY A 59 -8.61 5.29 -10.49
CA GLY A 59 -8.07 5.51 -9.16
C GLY A 59 -8.81 6.63 -8.40
N ARG A 60 -9.22 6.34 -7.17
CA ARG A 60 -9.81 7.32 -6.25
C ARG A 60 -8.70 8.14 -5.61
N LYS A 61 -8.87 9.45 -5.58
CA LYS A 61 -7.89 10.41 -5.05
C LYS A 61 -8.22 10.76 -3.60
N LEU A 62 -7.34 10.40 -2.67
CA LEU A 62 -7.50 10.73 -1.26
C LEU A 62 -6.12 10.94 -0.61
N THR A 63 -5.74 12.18 -0.40
CA THR A 63 -4.42 12.52 0.15
C THR A 63 -4.24 12.03 1.57
N TYR A 64 -3.22 11.19 1.79
CA TYR A 64 -2.90 10.63 3.11
C TYR A 64 -2.08 11.57 3.98
N VAL A 65 -1.03 12.19 3.42
CA VAL A 65 -0.16 13.13 4.13
C VAL A 65 0.10 14.38 3.32
N ASP A 66 0.34 15.51 3.99
CA ASP A 66 0.74 16.77 3.36
C ASP A 66 2.22 16.74 2.90
N ALA A 67 2.71 17.87 2.37
CA ALA A 67 4.08 17.98 1.88
C ALA A 67 5.15 17.86 2.98
N SER A 68 4.80 18.09 4.24
CA SER A 68 5.68 17.92 5.39
C SER A 68 5.57 16.53 6.03
N GLY A 69 4.74 15.64 5.47
CA GLY A 69 4.51 14.29 5.98
C GLY A 69 3.50 14.22 7.12
N ARG A 70 2.77 15.30 7.42
CA ARG A 70 1.73 15.29 8.45
C ARG A 70 0.47 14.60 7.92
N PRO A 71 -0.14 13.69 8.70
CA PRO A 71 -1.38 13.03 8.30
C PRO A 71 -2.50 14.03 8.01
N ASN A 72 -3.27 13.77 6.96
CA ASN A 72 -4.51 14.47 6.68
C ASN A 72 -5.57 14.02 7.73
N PRO A 73 -6.10 14.91 8.56
CA PRO A 73 -7.01 14.54 9.64
C PRO A 73 -8.33 13.93 9.16
N GLU A 74 -8.73 14.20 7.91
CA GLU A 74 -9.95 13.66 7.33
C GLU A 74 -9.74 12.29 6.64
N PHE A 75 -8.49 11.87 6.47
CA PHE A 75 -8.18 10.69 5.65
C PHE A 75 -8.89 9.43 6.18
N LEU A 76 -8.65 9.08 7.42
CA LEU A 76 -9.19 7.84 7.99
C LEU A 76 -10.72 7.84 8.05
N SER A 77 -11.34 8.96 8.43
CA SER A 77 -12.80 9.04 8.48
C SER A 77 -13.45 8.83 7.11
N ARG A 78 -12.85 9.39 6.06
CA ARG A 78 -13.33 9.22 4.68
C ARG A 78 -13.05 7.81 4.15
N PHE A 79 -11.84 7.32 4.37
CA PHE A 79 -11.45 6.00 3.91
C PHE A 79 -12.28 4.89 4.54
N THR A 80 -12.46 4.93 5.85
CA THR A 80 -13.24 3.92 6.60
C THR A 80 -14.74 3.98 6.33
N ALA A 81 -15.25 5.11 5.86
CA ALA A 81 -16.65 5.22 5.40
C ALA A 81 -16.89 4.56 4.03
N GLU A 82 -15.83 4.40 3.22
CA GLU A 82 -15.92 3.88 1.85
C GLU A 82 -15.42 2.43 1.70
N VAL A 83 -14.55 1.97 2.59
CA VAL A 83 -13.87 0.67 2.48
C VAL A 83 -14.13 -0.18 3.72
N ASP A 84 -14.80 -1.30 3.51
CA ASP A 84 -15.01 -2.29 4.58
C ASP A 84 -13.71 -3.02 4.92
N LYS A 85 -13.54 -3.39 6.21
CA LYS A 85 -12.32 -4.05 6.70
C LYS A 85 -11.99 -5.38 6.03
N ASN A 86 -13.01 -6.10 5.56
CA ASN A 86 -12.86 -7.39 4.89
C ASN A 86 -12.88 -7.28 3.35
N ALA A 87 -13.06 -6.09 2.80
CA ALA A 87 -13.04 -5.87 1.36
C ALA A 87 -11.60 -5.64 0.85
N PRO A 88 -11.28 -6.08 -0.39
CA PRO A 88 -9.99 -5.81 -0.98
C PRO A 88 -9.84 -4.34 -1.35
N VAL A 89 -8.66 -3.78 -1.14
CA VAL A 89 -8.31 -2.40 -1.50
C VAL A 89 -6.86 -2.32 -1.95
N VAL A 90 -6.61 -1.54 -3.00
CA VAL A 90 -5.26 -1.26 -3.51
C VAL A 90 -4.87 0.17 -3.15
N LEU A 91 -3.64 0.33 -2.67
CA LEU A 91 -3.04 1.62 -2.35
C LEU A 91 -1.88 1.91 -3.28
N ILE A 92 -1.84 3.12 -3.86
CA ILE A 92 -0.72 3.61 -4.65
C ILE A 92 -0.27 4.97 -4.15
N CYS A 93 1.04 5.14 -4.05
CA CYS A 93 1.66 6.43 -3.85
C CYS A 93 2.74 6.70 -4.90
N ARG A 94 3.70 7.57 -4.63
CA ARG A 94 4.77 7.88 -5.59
C ARG A 94 5.74 6.72 -5.81
N THR A 95 6.27 6.14 -4.71
CA THR A 95 7.33 5.11 -4.75
C THR A 95 7.00 3.83 -3.98
N GLY A 96 5.82 3.76 -3.35
CA GLY A 96 5.40 2.63 -2.52
C GLY A 96 5.61 2.83 -1.01
N SER A 97 6.37 3.85 -0.58
CA SER A 97 6.73 4.08 0.84
C SER A 97 5.55 4.59 1.68
N ARG A 98 4.83 5.61 1.21
CA ARG A 98 3.65 6.15 1.93
C ARG A 98 2.52 5.12 2.01
N SER A 99 2.31 4.38 0.92
CA SER A 99 1.31 3.32 0.87
C SER A 99 1.70 2.10 1.71
N ASP A 100 2.99 1.80 1.86
CA ASP A 100 3.49 0.82 2.84
C ASP A 100 3.12 1.22 4.28
N SER A 101 3.40 2.47 4.66
CA SER A 101 3.08 2.98 6.00
C SER A 101 1.57 2.91 6.28
N LEU A 102 0.75 3.36 5.33
CA LEU A 102 -0.71 3.29 5.46
C LEU A 102 -1.21 1.84 5.50
N ALA A 103 -0.64 0.94 4.69
CA ALA A 103 -1.04 -0.46 4.68
C ALA A 103 -0.82 -1.13 6.05
N ARG A 104 0.28 -0.81 6.74
CA ARG A 104 0.54 -1.27 8.10
C ARG A 104 -0.49 -0.74 9.10
N GLU A 105 -0.76 0.57 9.05
CA GLU A 105 -1.77 1.22 9.90
C GLU A 105 -3.15 0.59 9.70
N LEU A 106 -3.58 0.39 8.46
CA LEU A 106 -4.87 -0.25 8.16
C LEU A 106 -4.92 -1.71 8.63
N ALA A 107 -3.84 -2.47 8.50
CA ALA A 107 -3.76 -3.84 9.01
C ALA A 107 -3.92 -3.88 10.53
N GLU A 108 -3.29 -2.97 11.27
CA GLU A 108 -3.46 -2.82 12.72
C GLU A 108 -4.92 -2.45 13.08
N MET A 109 -5.60 -1.71 12.21
CA MET A 109 -7.03 -1.40 12.36
C MET A 109 -7.97 -2.56 12.00
N GLY A 110 -7.43 -3.69 11.52
CA GLY A 110 -8.18 -4.91 11.20
C GLY A 110 -8.61 -5.06 9.73
N TYR A 111 -8.01 -4.29 8.79
CA TYR A 111 -8.18 -4.52 7.36
C TYR A 111 -7.42 -5.78 6.94
N THR A 112 -8.07 -6.66 6.19
CA THR A 112 -7.56 -8.01 5.92
C THR A 112 -7.05 -8.23 4.49
N GLN A 113 -7.43 -7.38 3.53
CA GLN A 113 -7.11 -7.55 2.11
C GLN A 113 -6.53 -6.26 1.52
N ILE A 114 -5.33 -5.89 1.96
CA ILE A 114 -4.65 -4.66 1.54
C ILE A 114 -3.57 -5.02 0.53
N TYR A 115 -3.55 -4.32 -0.59
CA TYR A 115 -2.53 -4.42 -1.63
C TYR A 115 -1.76 -3.11 -1.76
N ASN A 116 -0.44 -3.18 -1.68
CA ASN A 116 0.46 -2.05 -1.89
C ASN A 116 1.12 -2.15 -3.27
N VAL A 117 0.94 -1.14 -4.12
CA VAL A 117 1.62 -1.10 -5.42
C VAL A 117 3.11 -0.82 -5.20
N ARG A 118 3.93 -1.87 -5.38
CA ARG A 118 5.38 -1.79 -5.23
C ARG A 118 5.96 -0.78 -6.23
N ASN A 119 6.79 0.13 -5.72
CA ASN A 119 7.40 1.22 -6.49
C ASN A 119 6.41 2.27 -7.05
N GLY A 120 5.14 2.19 -6.70
CA GLY A 120 4.12 3.20 -6.93
C GLY A 120 3.96 3.66 -8.38
N ILE A 121 3.49 4.92 -8.53
CA ILE A 121 3.26 5.53 -9.86
C ILE A 121 4.57 5.70 -10.66
N THR A 122 5.71 5.82 -9.99
CA THR A 122 7.02 5.95 -10.67
C THR A 122 7.29 4.73 -11.55
N ARG A 123 7.07 3.52 -11.04
CA ARG A 123 7.24 2.30 -11.82
C ARG A 123 6.17 2.14 -12.89
N TRP A 124 4.92 2.51 -12.59
CA TRP A 124 3.83 2.51 -13.55
C TRP A 124 4.18 3.32 -14.81
N LEU A 125 4.68 4.53 -14.62
CA LEU A 125 5.08 5.44 -15.69
C LEU A 125 6.33 4.93 -16.44
N SER A 126 7.33 4.43 -15.73
CA SER A 126 8.58 3.93 -16.35
C SER A 126 8.35 2.71 -17.24
N GLU A 127 7.31 1.95 -16.99
CA GLU A 127 6.88 0.83 -17.84
C GLU A 127 5.96 1.25 -19.01
N GLY A 128 5.74 2.56 -19.19
CA GLY A 128 4.93 3.11 -20.28
C GLY A 128 3.42 2.88 -20.11
N ASN A 129 2.95 2.61 -18.89
CA ASN A 129 1.52 2.41 -18.64
C ASN A 129 0.76 3.75 -18.70
N PRO A 130 -0.50 3.74 -19.19
CA PRO A 130 -1.28 4.96 -19.39
C PRO A 130 -1.73 5.56 -18.06
N VAL A 131 -1.91 6.89 -18.07
CA VAL A 131 -2.50 7.66 -16.99
C VAL A 131 -3.61 8.57 -17.52
N ALA A 132 -4.63 8.80 -16.71
CA ALA A 132 -5.64 9.81 -16.94
C ALA A 132 -5.19 11.15 -16.34
N ARG A 133 -5.71 12.26 -16.87
CA ARG A 133 -5.50 13.57 -16.26
C ARG A 133 -6.18 13.62 -14.90
N ALA A 134 -5.59 14.37 -13.96
CA ALA A 134 -6.14 14.48 -12.62
C ALA A 134 -7.58 14.99 -12.56
N ASN A 135 -8.02 15.73 -13.59
CA ASN A 135 -9.37 16.29 -13.69
C ASN A 135 -10.39 15.36 -14.38
N ASP A 136 -9.90 14.34 -15.11
CA ASP A 136 -10.77 13.44 -15.89
C ASP A 136 -11.24 12.23 -15.05
N THR A 137 -10.66 12.01 -13.90
CA THR A 137 -11.09 10.95 -12.97
C THR A 137 -12.30 11.45 -12.18
N GLY A 138 -13.49 11.14 -12.68
CA GLY A 138 -14.77 11.54 -12.10
C GLY A 138 -15.01 10.93 -10.73
N THR A 139 -14.55 11.61 -9.70
CA THR A 139 -15.12 11.56 -8.37
C THR A 139 -15.17 12.98 -7.84
N HIS A 140 -16.16 13.72 -8.33
CA HIS A 140 -16.62 14.88 -7.60
C HIS A 140 -17.32 14.38 -6.32
N PHE A 141 -16.56 14.28 -5.24
CA PHE A 141 -17.17 14.37 -3.93
C PHE A 141 -17.37 15.86 -3.63
N ARG A 142 -18.63 16.28 -3.64
CA ARG A 142 -19.08 17.54 -3.04
C ARG A 142 -19.12 17.38 -1.54
#